data_fb43c3d735b75c09939893159181f6f1
#
_entry.id   fb43c3d735b75c09939893159181f6f1
#
_cell.length_a   1.000
_cell.length_b   1.000
_cell.length_c   1.000
_cell.angle_alpha   90.00
_cell.angle_beta   90.00
_cell.angle_gamma   90.00
#
_symmetry.space_group_name_H-M   'P 1'
#
loop_
_entity.id
_entity.type
_entity.pdbx_description
1 polymer ?
#
loop_
_entity_poly.entity_id
_entity_poly.type
_entity_poly.pdbx_seq_one_letter_code
_entity_poly.pdbx_strand_id
1 'polypeptide(L)'
;MKSVLWLIVSLSVYCSLQAAERRGTTLTTTYQSYNPNTDNFNLTQSIAYQLPNSSRFGPGPYPVFMYAPGTYETYTDPLAMEFVAAMAARGFLAATVQYDNNEAVQTCSTYTPRAQGIYDVNRSTSAAGVLCSSPYANCTKGIVSSGVSQGGFMAVLAANYNPKVKAVFALSMSDYALNVSLSYPCVDKPNTVLPENRLTIVNGAADPFFGGQQPLENVSGYTCANGSSQCWSPDGDGAGWYIVQNSQNKNGYAGHCYFLDVAGNDPNSCVGLGDPSWLPPADYNWSLGPNLDWLATFGTKRNFSSSGQ
;
A
#
# COMPACT_ATOMS: atom_id res chain seq x y z
N MET A 1 13.35 12.21 -44.33
CA MET A 1 12.81 11.06 -43.59
C MET A 1 13.81 10.33 -42.66
N LYS A 2 15.12 10.53 -42.75
CA LYS A 2 16.13 9.87 -41.87
C LYS A 2 16.30 10.55 -40.49
N SER A 3 16.00 11.84 -40.36
CA SER A 3 16.22 12.59 -39.11
C SER A 3 15.16 12.35 -38.02
N VAL A 4 13.94 11.95 -38.39
CA VAL A 4 12.86 11.69 -37.43
C VAL A 4 13.03 10.35 -36.68
N LEU A 5 13.64 9.37 -37.35
CA LEU A 5 13.86 8.04 -36.76
C LEU A 5 14.90 8.07 -35.64
N TRP A 6 15.91 8.95 -35.72
CA TRP A 6 16.92 9.12 -34.67
C TRP A 6 16.38 9.77 -33.38
N LEU A 7 15.39 10.65 -33.50
CA LEU A 7 14.79 11.31 -32.35
C LEU A 7 13.91 10.34 -31.53
N ILE A 8 13.20 9.44 -32.20
CA ILE A 8 12.32 8.46 -31.54
C ILE A 8 13.15 7.40 -30.80
N VAL A 9 14.26 6.95 -31.41
CA VAL A 9 15.14 5.96 -30.75
C VAL A 9 15.86 6.56 -29.56
N SER A 10 16.29 7.83 -29.61
CA SER A 10 16.91 8.47 -28.45
C SER A 10 15.93 8.75 -27.32
N LEU A 11 14.66 9.09 -27.59
CA LEU A 11 13.65 9.26 -26.54
C LEU A 11 13.29 7.94 -25.85
N SER A 12 13.17 6.84 -26.60
CA SER A 12 12.85 5.54 -26.02
C SER A 12 13.99 4.97 -25.17
N VAL A 13 15.25 5.20 -25.58
CA VAL A 13 16.43 4.82 -24.78
C VAL A 13 16.55 5.69 -23.53
N TYR A 14 16.23 6.98 -23.61
CA TYR A 14 16.26 7.87 -22.44
C TYR A 14 15.17 7.52 -21.43
N CYS A 15 13.96 7.15 -21.88
CA CYS A 15 12.87 6.73 -21.02
C CYS A 15 13.17 5.38 -20.34
N SER A 16 13.79 4.44 -21.05
CA SER A 16 14.20 3.14 -20.47
C SER A 16 15.40 3.26 -19.52
N LEU A 17 16.33 4.18 -19.75
CA LEU A 17 17.43 4.48 -18.83
C LEU A 17 16.94 5.17 -17.56
N GLN A 18 15.99 6.09 -17.63
CA GLN A 18 15.38 6.70 -16.44
C GLN A 18 14.55 5.70 -15.61
N ALA A 19 13.92 4.72 -16.25
CA ALA A 19 13.21 3.65 -15.55
C ALA A 19 14.18 2.67 -14.86
N ALA A 20 15.35 2.41 -15.46
CA ALA A 20 16.39 1.55 -14.89
C ALA A 20 17.14 2.21 -13.71
N GLU A 21 17.38 3.55 -13.77
CA GLU A 21 17.96 4.30 -12.64
C GLU A 21 17.04 4.38 -11.40
N ARG A 22 15.72 4.16 -11.56
CA ARG A 22 14.74 4.18 -10.46
C ARG A 22 14.71 2.89 -9.65
N ARG A 23 15.24 1.78 -10.15
CA ARG A 23 15.23 0.51 -9.44
C ARG A 23 16.54 0.32 -8.66
N GLY A 24 16.53 0.74 -7.40
CA GLY A 24 17.59 0.38 -6.46
C GLY A 24 17.76 -1.15 -6.35
N THR A 25 18.91 -1.60 -5.86
CA THR A 25 19.14 -3.02 -5.58
C THR A 25 18.10 -3.53 -4.60
N THR A 26 17.38 -4.58 -4.96
CA THR A 26 16.46 -5.28 -4.08
C THR A 26 17.25 -6.24 -3.19
N LEU A 27 17.08 -6.09 -1.90
CA LEU A 27 17.64 -6.94 -0.86
C LEU A 27 16.54 -7.84 -0.29
N THR A 28 16.90 -8.98 0.26
CA THR A 28 15.94 -9.91 0.86
C THR A 28 16.38 -10.33 2.26
N THR A 29 15.38 -10.60 3.11
CA THR A 29 15.57 -11.22 4.42
C THR A 29 14.34 -12.05 4.77
N THR A 30 14.33 -12.71 5.91
CA THR A 30 13.19 -13.52 6.37
C THR A 30 12.75 -13.11 7.78
N TYR A 31 11.53 -13.49 8.13
CA TYR A 31 10.95 -13.28 9.46
C TYR A 31 10.06 -14.46 9.84
N GLN A 32 9.53 -14.50 11.07
CA GLN A 32 8.61 -15.53 11.53
C GLN A 32 7.18 -14.99 11.54
N SER A 33 6.41 -15.42 10.55
CA SER A 33 4.99 -15.10 10.38
C SER A 33 4.09 -16.04 11.20
N TYR A 34 2.83 -15.65 11.32
CA TYR A 34 1.80 -16.53 11.86
C TYR A 34 1.60 -17.75 10.95
N ASN A 35 1.47 -18.91 11.59
CA ASN A 35 1.21 -20.20 10.95
C ASN A 35 -0.16 -20.71 11.43
N PRO A 36 -1.19 -20.69 10.58
CA PRO A 36 -2.53 -21.12 10.98
C PRO A 36 -2.62 -22.63 11.31
N ASN A 37 -1.70 -23.44 10.76
CA ASN A 37 -1.67 -24.89 11.04
C ASN A 37 -1.22 -25.24 12.46
N THR A 38 -0.45 -24.37 13.09
CA THR A 38 0.11 -24.58 14.44
C THR A 38 -0.35 -23.55 15.45
N ASP A 39 -1.18 -22.58 15.02
CA ASP A 39 -1.61 -21.42 15.81
C ASP A 39 -0.42 -20.73 16.52
N ASN A 40 0.69 -20.57 15.76
CA ASN A 40 1.92 -20.02 16.31
C ASN A 40 2.67 -19.18 15.27
N PHE A 41 3.70 -18.44 15.72
CA PHE A 41 4.53 -17.60 14.88
C PHE A 41 5.83 -18.31 14.50
N ASN A 42 5.74 -19.34 13.69
CA ASN A 42 6.85 -20.20 13.28
C ASN A 42 6.92 -20.45 11.77
N LEU A 43 6.10 -19.75 10.97
CA LEU A 43 6.15 -19.83 9.52
C LEU A 43 7.19 -18.84 8.99
N THR A 44 8.30 -19.37 8.44
CA THR A 44 9.32 -18.52 7.82
C THR A 44 8.80 -17.93 6.53
N GLN A 45 8.76 -16.61 6.45
CA GLN A 45 8.33 -15.85 5.30
C GLN A 45 9.38 -14.83 4.87
N SER A 46 9.28 -14.35 3.63
CA SER A 46 10.25 -13.47 2.99
C SER A 46 9.85 -12.00 3.09
N ILE A 47 10.86 -11.15 3.14
CA ILE A 47 10.76 -9.70 2.95
C ILE A 47 11.68 -9.32 1.81
N ALA A 48 11.18 -8.57 0.82
CA ALA A 48 12.03 -7.86 -0.13
C ALA A 48 12.03 -6.37 0.18
N TYR A 49 13.16 -5.71 0.10
CA TYR A 49 13.25 -4.28 0.40
C TYR A 49 14.28 -3.55 -0.43
N GLN A 50 14.10 -2.25 -0.57
CA GLN A 50 15.05 -1.34 -1.21
C GLN A 50 15.42 -0.21 -0.25
N LEU A 51 16.66 0.25 -0.37
CA LEU A 51 17.14 1.43 0.34
C LEU A 51 16.96 2.67 -0.53
N PRO A 52 16.73 3.84 0.08
CA PRO A 52 16.77 5.10 -0.64
C PRO A 52 18.13 5.37 -1.27
N ASN A 53 18.14 6.16 -2.31
CA ASN A 53 19.39 6.66 -2.88
C ASN A 53 20.13 7.53 -1.85
N SER A 54 21.28 7.06 -1.37
CA SER A 54 22.07 7.72 -0.33
C SER A 54 22.65 9.07 -0.78
N SER A 55 22.86 9.28 -2.07
CA SER A 55 23.30 10.58 -2.61
C SER A 55 22.22 11.66 -2.45
N ARG A 56 20.93 11.26 -2.43
CA ARG A 56 19.78 12.16 -2.30
C ARG A 56 19.31 12.31 -0.84
N PHE A 57 19.34 11.22 -0.08
CA PHE A 57 18.72 11.15 1.26
C PHE A 57 19.74 10.99 2.40
N GLY A 58 21.04 10.97 2.08
CA GLY A 58 22.10 10.67 3.03
C GLY A 58 22.25 9.17 3.32
N PRO A 59 23.17 8.77 4.18
CA PRO A 59 23.51 7.36 4.44
C PRO A 59 22.47 6.61 5.32
N GLY A 60 21.41 7.25 5.74
CA GLY A 60 20.42 6.71 6.68
C GLY A 60 20.76 7.03 8.16
N PRO A 61 20.14 6.35 9.15
CA PRO A 61 19.05 5.38 8.96
C PRO A 61 17.72 6.06 8.57
N TYR A 62 16.88 5.31 7.83
CA TYR A 62 15.67 5.79 7.17
C TYR A 62 14.39 5.40 7.90
N PRO A 63 13.28 6.17 7.79
CA PRO A 63 11.96 5.69 8.18
C PRO A 63 11.59 4.43 7.37
N VAL A 64 10.64 3.65 7.85
CA VAL A 64 10.29 2.36 7.23
C VAL A 64 8.91 2.45 6.56
N PHE A 65 8.83 1.92 5.35
CA PHE A 65 7.58 1.63 4.67
C PHE A 65 7.40 0.12 4.55
N MET A 66 6.20 -0.37 4.82
CA MET A 66 5.84 -1.79 4.71
C MET A 66 4.60 -1.97 3.84
N TYR A 67 4.70 -2.79 2.81
CA TYR A 67 3.61 -3.19 1.93
C TYR A 67 3.24 -4.66 2.17
N ALA A 68 1.95 -4.94 2.29
CA ALA A 68 1.41 -6.28 2.37
C ALA A 68 0.64 -6.61 1.07
N PRO A 69 1.02 -7.66 0.33
CA PRO A 69 0.35 -8.09 -0.89
C PRO A 69 -1.07 -8.63 -0.63
N GLY A 70 -1.89 -8.68 -1.67
CA GLY A 70 -3.24 -9.23 -1.63
C GLY A 70 -3.26 -10.77 -1.65
N THR A 71 -4.47 -11.33 -1.78
CA THR A 71 -4.69 -12.78 -1.86
C THR A 71 -3.96 -13.37 -3.06
N TYR A 72 -3.21 -14.44 -2.84
CA TYR A 72 -2.39 -15.15 -3.84
C TYR A 72 -1.26 -14.34 -4.47
N GLU A 73 -1.11 -13.06 -4.13
CA GLU A 73 0.02 -12.26 -4.57
C GLU A 73 1.30 -12.62 -3.79
N THR A 74 2.43 -12.40 -4.43
CA THR A 74 3.74 -12.60 -3.82
C THR A 74 4.41 -11.27 -3.48
N TYR A 75 5.32 -11.30 -2.53
CA TYR A 75 6.12 -10.14 -2.13
C TYR A 75 7.03 -9.59 -3.25
N THR A 76 7.16 -10.29 -4.37
CA THR A 76 7.97 -9.90 -5.54
C THR A 76 7.13 -9.53 -6.75
N ASP A 77 5.80 -9.56 -6.64
CA ASP A 77 4.93 -9.20 -7.75
C ASP A 77 5.15 -7.74 -8.19
N PRO A 78 4.93 -7.43 -9.47
CA PRO A 78 5.19 -6.10 -10.02
C PRO A 78 4.55 -4.97 -9.23
N LEU A 79 3.31 -5.15 -8.77
CA LEU A 79 2.60 -4.17 -7.95
C LEU A 79 3.32 -3.92 -6.62
N ALA A 80 3.66 -4.98 -5.88
CA ALA A 80 4.37 -4.87 -4.61
C ALA A 80 5.72 -4.14 -4.79
N MET A 81 6.44 -4.47 -5.85
CA MET A 81 7.73 -3.86 -6.15
C MET A 81 7.62 -2.41 -6.64
N GLU A 82 6.49 -2.02 -7.26
CA GLU A 82 6.21 -0.61 -7.60
C GLU A 82 6.07 0.24 -6.34
N PHE A 83 5.31 -0.24 -5.33
CA PHE A 83 5.21 0.43 -4.03
C PHE A 83 6.57 0.57 -3.34
N VAL A 84 7.38 -0.50 -3.36
CA VAL A 84 8.73 -0.51 -2.77
C VAL A 84 9.63 0.52 -3.46
N ALA A 85 9.69 0.51 -4.79
CA ALA A 85 10.51 1.45 -5.56
C ALA A 85 10.06 2.90 -5.36
N ALA A 86 8.74 3.14 -5.39
CA ALA A 86 8.16 4.46 -5.23
C ALA A 86 8.42 5.05 -3.83
N MET A 87 8.37 4.23 -2.77
CA MET A 87 8.64 4.69 -1.41
C MET A 87 10.14 4.80 -1.10
N ALA A 88 10.99 3.95 -1.68
CA ALA A 88 12.45 4.12 -1.63
C ALA A 88 12.87 5.45 -2.30
N ALA A 89 12.23 5.83 -3.41
CA ALA A 89 12.43 7.12 -4.07
C ALA A 89 11.97 8.33 -3.23
N ARG A 90 11.18 8.10 -2.17
CA ARG A 90 10.71 9.09 -1.19
C ARG A 90 11.52 9.12 0.11
N GLY A 91 12.57 8.31 0.22
CA GLY A 91 13.50 8.34 1.35
C GLY A 91 13.19 7.32 2.45
N PHE A 92 12.44 6.26 2.15
CA PHE A 92 12.14 5.17 3.08
C PHE A 92 13.01 3.94 2.80
N LEU A 93 13.45 3.24 3.85
CA LEU A 93 13.67 1.82 3.71
C LEU A 93 12.30 1.21 3.40
N ALA A 94 12.10 0.83 2.14
CA ALA A 94 10.80 0.39 1.65
C ALA A 94 10.80 -1.13 1.46
N ALA A 95 9.84 -1.81 2.09
CA ALA A 95 9.74 -3.25 2.11
C ALA A 95 8.36 -3.75 1.68
N THR A 96 8.34 -4.90 1.06
CA THR A 96 7.16 -5.74 0.88
C THR A 96 7.33 -7.02 1.69
N VAL A 97 6.24 -7.49 2.31
CA VAL A 97 6.28 -8.53 3.33
C VAL A 97 5.34 -9.66 2.94
N GLN A 98 5.89 -10.85 2.61
CA GLN A 98 5.07 -12.03 2.41
C GLN A 98 4.44 -12.49 3.73
N TYR A 99 3.22 -13.00 3.66
CA TYR A 99 2.57 -13.68 4.76
C TYR A 99 1.72 -14.82 4.21
N ASP A 100 1.03 -15.56 5.06
CA ASP A 100 0.11 -16.60 4.61
C ASP A 100 -1.19 -15.97 4.07
N ASN A 101 -1.24 -15.72 2.75
CA ASN A 101 -2.33 -15.07 2.01
C ASN A 101 -2.97 -16.00 0.96
N ASN A 102 -2.88 -17.32 1.16
CA ASN A 102 -3.28 -18.31 0.17
C ASN A 102 -4.77 -18.70 0.22
N GLU A 103 -5.57 -18.03 1.02
CA GLU A 103 -7.01 -18.32 1.13
C GLU A 103 -7.81 -17.05 0.81
N ALA A 104 -8.82 -17.17 -0.07
CA ALA A 104 -9.64 -16.05 -0.53
C ALA A 104 -10.65 -15.55 0.51
N VAL A 105 -11.15 -16.43 1.38
CA VAL A 105 -12.14 -16.07 2.41
C VAL A 105 -11.52 -16.24 3.79
N GLN A 106 -11.35 -15.14 4.47
CA GLN A 106 -10.75 -15.07 5.79
C GLN A 106 -11.70 -14.37 6.77
N THR A 107 -11.42 -14.45 8.04
CA THR A 107 -12.17 -13.78 9.10
C THR A 107 -11.25 -12.95 9.99
N CYS A 108 -11.79 -12.15 10.87
CA CYS A 108 -11.00 -11.41 11.85
C CYS A 108 -10.09 -12.29 12.70
N SER A 109 -10.52 -13.55 13.00
CA SER A 109 -9.68 -14.49 13.73
C SER A 109 -8.41 -14.92 13.01
N THR A 110 -8.38 -14.78 11.67
CA THR A 110 -7.21 -15.05 10.83
C THR A 110 -6.42 -13.79 10.51
N TYR A 111 -7.09 -12.68 10.25
CA TYR A 111 -6.41 -11.41 9.92
C TYR A 111 -5.62 -10.87 11.12
N THR A 112 -6.19 -10.93 12.29
CA THR A 112 -5.58 -10.42 13.53
C THR A 112 -4.22 -11.05 13.84
N PRO A 113 -4.04 -12.37 13.92
CA PRO A 113 -2.72 -12.97 14.18
C PRO A 113 -1.75 -12.81 12.98
N ARG A 114 -2.24 -12.71 11.73
CA ARG A 114 -1.38 -12.41 10.59
C ARG A 114 -0.80 -11.00 10.67
N ALA A 115 -1.64 -10.00 10.96
CA ALA A 115 -1.18 -8.62 11.19
C ALA A 115 -0.22 -8.54 12.38
N GLN A 116 -0.48 -9.27 13.45
CA GLN A 116 0.42 -9.40 14.59
C GLN A 116 1.78 -9.98 14.17
N GLY A 117 1.78 -11.04 13.35
CA GLY A 117 3.01 -11.64 12.80
C GLY A 117 3.87 -10.64 12.04
N ILE A 118 3.23 -9.73 11.31
CA ILE A 118 3.93 -8.70 10.52
C ILE A 118 4.41 -7.54 11.40
N TYR A 119 3.57 -7.00 12.30
CA TYR A 119 3.79 -5.68 12.91
C TYR A 119 4.18 -5.69 14.39
N ASP A 120 4.04 -6.80 15.12
CA ASP A 120 4.23 -6.81 16.59
C ASP A 120 5.61 -6.29 17.01
N VAL A 121 5.61 -5.13 17.66
CA VAL A 121 6.83 -4.46 18.15
C VAL A 121 7.53 -5.23 19.28
N ASN A 122 6.82 -6.10 20.00
CA ASN A 122 7.34 -6.89 21.09
C ASN A 122 8.02 -8.18 20.62
N ARG A 123 7.92 -8.49 19.32
CA ARG A 123 8.51 -9.67 18.71
C ARG A 123 9.64 -9.27 17.77
N SER A 124 10.88 -9.53 18.20
CA SER A 124 12.08 -9.28 17.36
C SER A 124 12.08 -10.08 16.05
N THR A 125 11.30 -11.17 15.99
CA THR A 125 11.13 -12.04 14.82
C THR A 125 9.94 -11.67 13.94
N SER A 126 9.12 -10.67 14.29
CA SER A 126 8.11 -10.11 13.38
C SER A 126 8.78 -9.38 12.21
N ALA A 127 8.06 -9.15 11.11
CA ALA A 127 8.64 -8.41 9.98
C ALA A 127 9.09 -6.99 10.39
N ALA A 128 8.28 -6.27 11.16
CA ALA A 128 8.65 -4.98 11.72
C ALA A 128 9.86 -5.08 12.66
N GLY A 129 9.93 -6.10 13.50
CA GLY A 129 11.07 -6.36 14.39
C GLY A 129 12.37 -6.56 13.62
N VAL A 130 12.35 -7.41 12.58
CA VAL A 130 13.50 -7.68 11.71
C VAL A 130 13.93 -6.41 10.96
N LEU A 131 13.00 -5.68 10.35
CA LEU A 131 13.32 -4.45 9.62
C LEU A 131 13.88 -3.38 10.56
N CYS A 132 13.27 -3.19 11.75
CA CYS A 132 13.71 -2.19 12.72
C CYS A 132 15.06 -2.52 13.38
N SER A 133 15.51 -3.76 13.32
CA SER A 133 16.87 -4.17 13.79
C SER A 133 17.96 -3.89 12.73
N SER A 134 17.57 -3.59 11.50
CA SER A 134 18.50 -3.24 10.43
C SER A 134 19.25 -1.93 10.75
N PRO A 135 20.56 -1.84 10.50
CA PRO A 135 21.31 -0.61 10.68
C PRO A 135 20.84 0.53 9.74
N TYR A 136 20.09 0.20 8.70
CA TYR A 136 19.53 1.15 7.75
C TYR A 136 18.16 1.69 8.15
N ALA A 137 17.50 1.11 9.16
CA ALA A 137 16.17 1.49 9.58
C ALA A 137 16.18 2.39 10.82
N ASN A 138 15.30 3.39 10.82
CA ASN A 138 14.98 4.19 12.00
C ASN A 138 13.46 4.20 12.23
N CYS A 139 12.96 3.18 12.88
CA CYS A 139 11.54 3.05 13.21
C CYS A 139 11.05 4.11 14.21
N THR A 140 11.92 4.87 14.87
CA THR A 140 11.50 5.99 15.71
C THR A 140 11.07 7.21 14.88
N LYS A 141 11.54 7.31 13.64
CA LYS A 141 11.04 8.29 12.66
C LYS A 141 9.62 7.98 12.19
N GLY A 142 9.18 6.75 12.39
CA GLY A 142 7.87 6.23 12.02
C GLY A 142 7.95 5.06 11.04
N ILE A 143 6.90 4.25 11.11
CA ILE A 143 6.57 3.23 10.10
C ILE A 143 5.32 3.74 9.39
N VAL A 144 5.27 3.62 8.09
CA VAL A 144 4.04 3.82 7.31
C VAL A 144 3.73 2.53 6.55
N SER A 145 2.45 2.24 6.37
CA SER A 145 2.03 0.97 5.82
C SER A 145 1.06 1.12 4.66
N SER A 146 1.08 0.16 3.75
CA SER A 146 0.10 0.04 2.67
C SER A 146 -0.18 -1.43 2.38
N GLY A 147 -1.26 -1.69 1.67
CA GLY A 147 -1.59 -3.03 1.20
C GLY A 147 -2.87 -3.03 0.39
N VAL A 148 -3.06 -4.10 -0.38
CA VAL A 148 -4.23 -4.30 -1.23
C VAL A 148 -5.04 -5.50 -0.73
N SER A 149 -6.38 -5.42 -0.79
CA SER A 149 -7.25 -6.54 -0.45
C SER A 149 -6.94 -7.10 0.95
N GLN A 150 -6.58 -8.36 1.10
CA GLN A 150 -6.10 -8.91 2.39
C GLN A 150 -4.94 -8.10 2.99
N GLY A 151 -4.01 -7.64 2.17
CA GLY A 151 -2.91 -6.78 2.61
C GLY A 151 -3.38 -5.43 3.16
N GLY A 152 -4.48 -4.92 2.64
CA GLY A 152 -5.15 -3.73 3.17
C GLY A 152 -5.63 -3.93 4.62
N PHE A 153 -6.20 -5.11 4.94
CA PHE A 153 -6.54 -5.48 6.32
C PHE A 153 -5.30 -5.53 7.22
N MET A 154 -4.20 -6.13 6.73
CA MET A 154 -2.93 -6.15 7.47
C MET A 154 -2.45 -4.74 7.77
N ALA A 155 -2.50 -3.85 6.80
CA ALA A 155 -2.07 -2.47 6.94
C ALA A 155 -2.93 -1.67 7.95
N VAL A 156 -4.26 -1.80 7.89
CA VAL A 156 -5.18 -1.11 8.81
C VAL A 156 -5.00 -1.60 10.26
N LEU A 157 -4.77 -2.89 10.45
CA LEU A 157 -4.52 -3.48 11.77
C LEU A 157 -3.11 -3.18 12.33
N ALA A 158 -2.20 -2.66 11.51
CA ALA A 158 -0.79 -2.51 11.87
C ALA A 158 -0.55 -1.72 13.16
N ALA A 159 -1.28 -0.61 13.34
CA ALA A 159 -1.15 0.24 14.53
C ALA A 159 -1.57 -0.44 15.83
N ASN A 160 -2.47 -1.43 15.77
CA ASN A 160 -2.90 -2.21 16.94
C ASN A 160 -1.75 -3.00 17.57
N TYR A 161 -0.72 -3.32 16.76
CA TYR A 161 0.45 -4.10 17.21
C TYR A 161 1.72 -3.26 17.28
N ASN A 162 1.73 -2.08 16.65
CA ASN A 162 2.92 -1.26 16.62
C ASN A 162 2.60 0.25 16.66
N PRO A 163 2.79 0.91 17.80
CA PRO A 163 2.49 2.34 17.95
C PRO A 163 3.45 3.25 17.14
N LYS A 164 4.49 2.67 16.52
CA LYS A 164 5.35 3.39 15.57
C LYS A 164 4.73 3.50 14.18
N VAL A 165 3.66 2.77 13.88
CA VAL A 165 2.88 2.96 12.65
C VAL A 165 2.15 4.30 12.72
N LYS A 166 2.45 5.18 11.78
CA LYS A 166 2.01 6.58 11.79
C LYS A 166 0.90 6.87 10.81
N ALA A 167 0.84 6.16 9.70
CA ALA A 167 -0.22 6.31 8.71
C ALA A 167 -0.33 5.06 7.83
N VAL A 168 -1.51 4.90 7.21
CA VAL A 168 -1.85 3.77 6.35
C VAL A 168 -2.55 4.27 5.09
N PHE A 169 -2.12 3.72 3.95
CA PHE A 169 -2.82 3.80 2.67
C PHE A 169 -3.29 2.40 2.27
N ALA A 170 -4.59 2.14 2.33
CA ALA A 170 -5.20 0.85 2.03
C ALA A 170 -5.94 0.88 0.70
N LEU A 171 -5.87 -0.20 -0.08
CA LEU A 171 -6.52 -0.33 -1.37
C LEU A 171 -7.46 -1.54 -1.36
N SER A 172 -8.62 -1.36 -2.00
CA SER A 172 -9.58 -2.46 -2.29
C SER A 172 -9.90 -3.30 -1.06
N MET A 173 -10.28 -2.64 0.03
CA MET A 173 -10.68 -3.27 1.28
C MET A 173 -11.78 -2.49 1.99
N SER A 174 -12.57 -3.16 2.81
CA SER A 174 -13.56 -2.54 3.70
C SER A 174 -13.91 -3.50 4.86
N ASP A 175 -14.82 -3.11 5.74
CA ASP A 175 -15.32 -3.95 6.83
C ASP A 175 -16.36 -4.99 6.40
N TYR A 176 -16.74 -5.00 5.11
CA TYR A 176 -17.77 -5.92 4.61
C TYR A 176 -17.41 -6.47 3.22
N ALA A 177 -17.42 -7.80 3.07
CA ALA A 177 -17.26 -8.48 1.80
C ALA A 177 -18.63 -8.81 1.17
N LEU A 178 -18.92 -8.18 0.03
CA LEU A 178 -20.20 -8.29 -0.66
C LEU A 178 -20.48 -9.71 -1.19
N ASN A 179 -19.47 -10.32 -1.82
CA ASN A 179 -19.62 -11.62 -2.51
C ASN A 179 -19.90 -12.80 -1.56
N VAL A 180 -19.51 -12.67 -0.29
CA VAL A 180 -19.70 -13.71 0.73
C VAL A 180 -20.55 -13.26 1.91
N SER A 181 -21.06 -12.01 1.86
CA SER A 181 -21.87 -11.40 2.93
C SER A 181 -21.22 -11.53 4.31
N LEU A 182 -19.92 -11.25 4.40
CA LEU A 182 -19.12 -11.40 5.59
C LEU A 182 -18.64 -10.05 6.12
N SER A 183 -18.85 -9.81 7.42
CA SER A 183 -18.38 -8.61 8.11
C SER A 183 -17.01 -8.84 8.77
N TYR A 184 -16.18 -7.78 8.78
CA TYR A 184 -14.84 -7.76 9.37
C TYR A 184 -14.74 -6.68 10.47
N PRO A 185 -15.41 -6.86 11.60
CA PRO A 185 -15.44 -5.84 12.65
C PRO A 185 -14.06 -5.48 13.22
N CYS A 186 -13.05 -6.32 13.02
CA CYS A 186 -11.70 -6.03 13.50
C CYS A 186 -11.05 -4.81 12.84
N VAL A 187 -11.53 -4.39 11.66
CA VAL A 187 -11.03 -3.20 10.97
C VAL A 187 -11.92 -1.99 11.13
N ASP A 188 -13.09 -2.13 11.77
CA ASP A 188 -13.95 -1.00 12.10
C ASP A 188 -13.22 0.00 12.99
N LYS A 189 -13.51 1.26 12.80
CA LYS A 189 -12.84 2.35 13.53
C LYS A 189 -12.80 2.16 15.05
N PRO A 190 -13.87 1.69 15.75
CA PRO A 190 -13.81 1.43 17.18
C PRO A 190 -12.80 0.35 17.60
N ASN A 191 -12.41 -0.54 16.69
CA ASN A 191 -11.51 -1.67 16.95
C ASN A 191 -10.08 -1.44 16.45
N THR A 192 -9.80 -0.27 15.84
CA THR A 192 -8.47 0.13 15.39
C THR A 192 -7.96 1.33 16.19
N VAL A 193 -6.68 1.31 16.55
CA VAL A 193 -6.05 2.41 17.30
C VAL A 193 -5.44 3.48 16.42
N LEU A 194 -5.38 3.25 15.10
CA LEU A 194 -4.88 4.24 14.16
C LEU A 194 -5.79 5.49 14.18
N PRO A 195 -5.28 6.72 14.37
CA PRO A 195 -6.10 7.92 14.31
C PRO A 195 -6.77 8.06 12.93
N GLU A 196 -7.99 8.63 12.88
CA GLU A 196 -8.73 8.82 11.63
C GLU A 196 -7.93 9.58 10.59
N ASN A 197 -7.29 10.67 10.99
CA ASN A 197 -6.47 11.50 10.12
C ASN A 197 -5.13 10.86 9.69
N ARG A 198 -5.03 9.54 9.82
CA ARG A 198 -3.86 8.72 9.46
C ARG A 198 -4.20 7.55 8.53
N LEU A 199 -5.43 7.50 8.05
CA LEU A 199 -5.92 6.45 7.18
C LEU A 199 -6.49 7.04 5.89
N THR A 200 -6.02 6.53 4.76
CA THR A 200 -6.63 6.75 3.45
C THR A 200 -6.98 5.40 2.83
N ILE A 201 -8.22 5.27 2.34
CA ILE A 201 -8.72 4.05 1.69
C ILE A 201 -9.20 4.41 0.29
N VAL A 202 -8.81 3.60 -0.69
CA VAL A 202 -9.27 3.77 -2.08
C VAL A 202 -9.80 2.44 -2.61
N ASN A 203 -11.06 2.45 -3.08
CA ASN A 203 -11.73 1.29 -3.66
C ASN A 203 -12.27 1.61 -5.06
N GLY A 204 -12.51 0.59 -5.87
CA GLY A 204 -13.22 0.72 -7.15
C GLY A 204 -14.73 0.70 -6.97
N ALA A 205 -15.47 1.50 -7.76
CA ALA A 205 -16.93 1.54 -7.71
C ALA A 205 -17.61 0.24 -8.15
N ALA A 206 -16.94 -0.55 -8.98
CA ALA A 206 -17.40 -1.85 -9.46
C ALA A 206 -16.68 -3.02 -8.78
N ASP A 207 -16.04 -2.77 -7.62
CA ASP A 207 -15.39 -3.83 -6.84
C ASP A 207 -16.46 -4.83 -6.35
N PRO A 208 -16.43 -6.11 -6.80
CA PRO A 208 -17.41 -7.10 -6.40
C PRO A 208 -17.19 -7.65 -4.99
N PHE A 209 -16.03 -7.36 -4.39
CA PHE A 209 -15.65 -7.87 -3.07
C PHE A 209 -15.86 -6.82 -1.98
N PHE A 210 -15.34 -5.61 -2.16
CA PHE A 210 -15.26 -4.57 -1.12
C PHE A 210 -15.80 -3.23 -1.63
N GLY A 211 -17.05 -3.21 -2.10
CA GLY A 211 -17.68 -2.00 -2.60
C GLY A 211 -18.52 -1.28 -1.56
N GLY A 212 -18.91 -0.04 -1.90
CA GLY A 212 -19.91 0.72 -1.17
C GLY A 212 -19.34 1.75 -0.19
N GLN A 213 -20.13 2.80 0.02
CA GLN A 213 -19.77 3.95 0.86
C GLN A 213 -19.73 3.57 2.36
N GLN A 214 -20.82 2.97 2.86
CA GLN A 214 -20.98 2.68 4.29
C GLN A 214 -19.83 1.83 4.88
N PRO A 215 -19.37 0.74 4.20
CA PRO A 215 -18.22 -0.03 4.67
C PRO A 215 -16.92 0.79 4.78
N LEU A 216 -16.70 1.75 3.88
CA LEU A 216 -15.53 2.63 3.96
C LEU A 216 -15.64 3.65 5.11
N GLU A 217 -16.85 4.14 5.37
CA GLU A 217 -17.12 5.01 6.53
C GLU A 217 -16.85 4.30 7.85
N ASN A 218 -17.25 3.04 7.98
CA ASN A 218 -17.02 2.25 9.17
C ASN A 218 -15.52 2.07 9.47
N VAL A 219 -14.70 1.83 8.45
CA VAL A 219 -13.25 1.63 8.61
C VAL A 219 -12.52 2.97 8.83
N SER A 220 -12.86 4.00 8.07
CA SER A 220 -12.16 5.28 8.11
C SER A 220 -12.58 6.16 9.29
N GLY A 221 -13.84 6.05 9.72
CA GLY A 221 -14.48 6.97 10.68
C GLY A 221 -15.04 8.24 10.04
N TYR A 222 -14.82 8.48 8.74
CA TYR A 222 -15.34 9.65 8.03
C TYR A 222 -16.65 9.36 7.35
N THR A 223 -17.70 10.09 7.71
CA THR A 223 -19.05 9.98 7.15
C THR A 223 -19.39 11.19 6.30
N CYS A 224 -19.85 10.97 5.08
CA CYS A 224 -20.29 12.00 4.14
C CYS A 224 -21.72 11.78 3.67
N ALA A 225 -22.24 12.71 2.87
CA ALA A 225 -23.58 12.60 2.31
C ALA A 225 -23.74 11.29 1.53
N ASN A 226 -24.92 10.66 1.64
CA ASN A 226 -25.22 9.44 0.92
C ASN A 226 -25.06 9.62 -0.60
N GLY A 227 -24.38 8.68 -1.26
CA GLY A 227 -24.04 8.73 -2.68
C GLY A 227 -22.73 9.48 -2.97
N SER A 228 -21.97 9.88 -1.94
CA SER A 228 -20.63 10.44 -2.14
C SER A 228 -19.67 9.39 -2.68
N SER A 229 -18.82 9.80 -3.64
CA SER A 229 -17.71 8.97 -4.11
C SER A 229 -16.39 9.23 -3.37
N GLN A 230 -16.38 10.18 -2.45
CA GLN A 230 -15.22 10.52 -1.64
C GLN A 230 -15.64 11.21 -0.34
N CYS A 231 -14.82 11.04 0.68
CA CYS A 231 -14.96 11.73 1.96
C CYS A 231 -13.57 11.98 2.54
N TRP A 232 -13.24 13.25 2.71
CA TRP A 232 -11.93 13.66 3.22
C TRP A 232 -12.05 14.31 4.58
N SER A 233 -11.02 14.19 5.36
CA SER A 233 -10.86 14.91 6.61
C SER A 233 -11.13 16.41 6.44
N PRO A 234 -11.93 17.03 7.31
CA PRO A 234 -12.22 18.46 7.25
C PRO A 234 -10.97 19.32 7.47
N ASP A 235 -9.91 18.76 8.07
CA ASP A 235 -8.64 19.45 8.34
C ASP A 235 -7.75 19.56 7.09
N GLY A 236 -8.15 18.95 5.96
CA GLY A 236 -7.41 18.98 4.71
C GLY A 236 -6.08 18.22 4.76
N ASP A 237 -5.92 17.28 5.69
CA ASP A 237 -4.71 16.50 5.91
C ASP A 237 -4.54 15.32 4.94
N GLY A 238 -5.50 15.11 4.03
CA GLY A 238 -5.47 14.07 3.00
C GLY A 238 -5.92 12.69 3.46
N ALA A 239 -6.37 12.54 4.71
CA ALA A 239 -7.00 11.32 5.20
C ALA A 239 -8.45 11.22 4.76
N GLY A 240 -8.97 9.99 4.64
CA GLY A 240 -10.34 9.75 4.24
C GLY A 240 -10.51 8.52 3.34
N TRP A 241 -11.54 8.55 2.51
CA TRP A 241 -11.78 7.47 1.54
C TRP A 241 -12.20 7.99 0.17
N TYR A 242 -11.95 7.17 -0.86
CA TYR A 242 -12.28 7.46 -2.24
C TYR A 242 -12.82 6.22 -2.95
N ILE A 243 -13.86 6.39 -3.77
CA ILE A 243 -14.42 5.35 -4.65
C ILE A 243 -14.16 5.78 -6.10
N VAL A 244 -13.19 5.13 -6.73
CA VAL A 244 -12.82 5.36 -8.13
C VAL A 244 -13.99 4.98 -9.03
N GLN A 245 -14.49 5.93 -9.80
CA GLN A 245 -15.60 5.69 -10.71
C GLN A 245 -15.11 5.00 -11.99
N ASN A 246 -15.98 4.20 -12.63
CA ASN A 246 -15.65 3.49 -13.87
C ASN A 246 -15.09 4.41 -14.96
N SER A 247 -15.62 5.63 -15.07
CA SER A 247 -15.17 6.63 -16.05
C SER A 247 -13.78 7.22 -15.78
N GLN A 248 -13.22 6.99 -14.60
CA GLN A 248 -11.91 7.49 -14.20
C GLN A 248 -10.78 6.49 -14.52
N ASN A 249 -11.14 5.22 -14.64
CA ASN A 249 -10.21 4.17 -15.02
C ASN A 249 -10.09 4.08 -16.55
N LYS A 250 -8.90 3.85 -17.08
CA LYS A 250 -8.61 3.76 -18.51
C LYS A 250 -9.50 2.73 -19.23
N ASN A 251 -9.75 1.60 -18.57
CA ASN A 251 -10.55 0.50 -19.15
C ASN A 251 -12.06 0.69 -19.00
N GLY A 252 -12.52 1.80 -18.36
CA GLY A 252 -13.93 2.04 -18.11
C GLY A 252 -14.54 1.12 -17.05
N TYR A 253 -13.74 0.45 -16.25
CA TYR A 253 -14.18 -0.47 -15.19
C TYR A 253 -13.27 -0.37 -13.96
N ALA A 254 -13.76 0.21 -12.88
CA ALA A 254 -13.06 0.33 -11.61
C ALA A 254 -13.45 -0.84 -10.68
N GLY A 255 -12.93 -2.03 -10.98
CA GLY A 255 -13.12 -3.25 -10.19
C GLY A 255 -12.20 -3.38 -9.00
N HIS A 256 -12.02 -4.60 -8.50
CA HIS A 256 -11.17 -4.89 -7.34
C HIS A 256 -9.72 -4.42 -7.54
N CYS A 257 -9.16 -4.64 -8.72
CA CYS A 257 -7.82 -4.23 -9.09
C CYS A 257 -7.82 -3.05 -10.07
N TYR A 258 -8.60 -2.01 -9.76
CA TYR A 258 -8.77 -0.77 -10.56
C TYR A 258 -7.44 -0.08 -10.90
N PHE A 259 -6.39 -0.34 -10.14
CA PHE A 259 -5.04 0.21 -10.31
C PHE A 259 -4.21 -0.54 -11.37
N LEU A 260 -4.75 -1.60 -11.98
CA LEU A 260 -4.10 -2.37 -13.04
C LEU A 260 -4.80 -2.17 -14.38
N ASP A 261 -4.01 -2.06 -15.45
CA ASP A 261 -4.48 -2.15 -16.83
C ASP A 261 -4.64 -3.64 -17.16
N VAL A 262 -5.77 -4.21 -16.80
CA VAL A 262 -6.07 -5.62 -17.00
C VAL A 262 -6.33 -5.87 -18.48
N ALA A 263 -5.37 -6.43 -19.17
CA ALA A 263 -5.56 -6.90 -20.54
C ALA A 263 -6.30 -8.24 -20.52
N GLY A 264 -7.60 -8.25 -20.84
CA GLY A 264 -8.34 -9.50 -20.94
C GLY A 264 -9.82 -9.39 -20.49
N ASN A 265 -10.49 -10.54 -20.47
CA ASN A 265 -11.92 -10.63 -20.21
C ASN A 265 -12.31 -10.75 -18.72
N ASP A 266 -11.34 -10.73 -17.80
CA ASP A 266 -11.63 -10.74 -16.37
C ASP A 266 -11.24 -9.42 -15.72
N PRO A 267 -12.21 -8.50 -15.57
CA PRO A 267 -11.96 -7.19 -14.98
C PRO A 267 -11.63 -7.23 -13.48
N ASN A 268 -11.75 -8.39 -12.84
CA ASN A 268 -11.41 -8.60 -11.43
C ASN A 268 -10.05 -9.30 -11.25
N SER A 269 -9.38 -9.63 -12.35
CA SER A 269 -8.02 -10.16 -12.30
C SER A 269 -7.07 -9.09 -11.74
N CYS A 270 -6.23 -9.50 -10.79
CA CYS A 270 -5.16 -8.65 -10.27
C CYS A 270 -3.80 -8.96 -10.96
N VAL A 271 -3.86 -9.48 -12.19
CA VAL A 271 -2.69 -9.75 -13.01
C VAL A 271 -2.64 -8.74 -14.16
N GLY A 272 -1.65 -7.89 -14.18
CA GLY A 272 -1.50 -6.88 -15.23
C GLY A 272 -0.40 -5.86 -14.94
N LEU A 273 -0.25 -4.92 -15.87
CA LEU A 273 0.59 -3.73 -15.67
C LEU A 273 -0.23 -2.67 -14.91
N GLY A 274 0.45 -1.75 -14.24
CA GLY A 274 -0.23 -0.62 -13.60
C GLY A 274 -1.01 0.24 -14.61
N ASP A 275 -2.23 0.63 -14.25
CA ASP A 275 -3.05 1.53 -15.08
C ASP A 275 -2.39 2.91 -15.18
N PRO A 276 -2.26 3.48 -16.39
CA PRO A 276 -1.67 4.82 -16.57
C PRO A 276 -2.39 5.95 -15.83
N SER A 277 -3.70 5.80 -15.53
CA SER A 277 -4.44 6.78 -14.73
C SER A 277 -4.13 6.65 -13.23
N TRP A 278 -3.51 5.56 -12.82
CA TRP A 278 -3.10 5.32 -11.43
C TRP A 278 -1.61 5.55 -11.22
N LEU A 279 -0.77 5.14 -12.17
CA LEU A 279 0.69 5.32 -12.10
C LEU A 279 1.11 6.78 -12.36
N PRO A 280 2.22 7.27 -11.79
CA PRO A 280 2.80 8.54 -12.17
C PRO A 280 3.05 8.63 -13.71
N PRO A 281 2.76 9.80 -14.35
CA PRO A 281 2.57 11.11 -13.74
C PRO A 281 1.12 11.45 -13.34
N ALA A 282 0.20 10.49 -13.25
CA ALA A 282 -1.16 10.76 -12.81
C ALA A 282 -1.17 11.35 -11.40
N ASP A 283 -1.97 12.41 -11.19
CA ASP A 283 -2.05 13.21 -9.97
C ASP A 283 -3.45 13.30 -9.37
N TYR A 284 -4.33 12.36 -9.74
CA TYR A 284 -5.66 12.26 -9.13
C TYR A 284 -5.57 11.86 -7.65
N ASN A 285 -6.52 12.28 -6.84
CA ASN A 285 -6.59 11.95 -5.41
C ASN A 285 -6.57 10.44 -5.11
N TRP A 286 -6.91 9.61 -6.09
CA TRP A 286 -6.89 8.15 -6.00
C TRP A 286 -5.65 7.51 -6.64
N SER A 287 -4.78 8.28 -7.31
CA SER A 287 -3.56 7.78 -7.96
C SER A 287 -2.47 7.44 -6.96
N LEU A 288 -1.53 6.60 -7.39
CA LEU A 288 -0.41 6.13 -6.54
C LEU A 288 0.45 7.29 -6.03
N GLY A 289 0.86 8.19 -6.92
CA GLY A 289 1.79 9.28 -6.59
C GLY A 289 1.33 10.14 -5.41
N PRO A 290 0.17 10.82 -5.51
CA PRO A 290 -0.38 11.67 -4.44
C PRO A 290 -0.57 10.93 -3.11
N ASN A 291 -1.07 9.68 -3.14
CA ASN A 291 -1.29 8.90 -1.92
C ASN A 291 0.04 8.48 -1.25
N LEU A 292 1.07 8.15 -2.03
CA LEU A 292 2.39 7.88 -1.47
C LEU A 292 3.11 9.15 -1.00
N ASP A 293 2.89 10.29 -1.64
CA ASP A 293 3.39 11.59 -1.16
C ASP A 293 2.75 11.95 0.18
N TRP A 294 1.43 11.78 0.32
CA TRP A 294 0.73 11.94 1.59
C TRP A 294 1.30 11.00 2.66
N LEU A 295 1.40 9.70 2.36
CA LEU A 295 1.92 8.69 3.29
C LEU A 295 3.36 9.03 3.74
N ALA A 296 4.20 9.55 2.84
CA ALA A 296 5.57 9.90 3.12
C ALA A 296 5.71 11.07 4.11
N THR A 297 4.70 11.94 4.24
CA THR A 297 4.74 13.06 5.21
C THR A 297 4.87 12.60 6.65
N PHE A 298 4.46 11.36 6.95
CA PHE A 298 4.47 10.78 8.30
C PHE A 298 5.78 10.10 8.71
N GLY A 299 6.75 10.01 7.80
CA GLY A 299 8.07 9.43 8.10
C GLY A 299 9.25 10.34 7.83
N THR A 300 9.11 11.25 6.89
CA THR A 300 10.16 12.20 6.55
C THR A 300 9.75 13.60 6.98
N LYS A 301 10.51 14.25 7.87
CA LYS A 301 10.38 15.70 8.06
C LYS A 301 10.86 16.39 6.76
N ARG A 302 10.00 16.49 5.75
CA ARG A 302 10.24 17.44 4.68
C ARG A 302 9.84 18.82 5.21
N ASN A 303 10.81 19.69 5.35
CA ASN A 303 10.56 21.10 5.17
C ASN A 303 10.15 21.25 3.69
N PHE A 304 8.86 21.21 3.40
CA PHE A 304 8.36 21.71 2.13
C PHE A 304 8.60 23.23 2.20
N SER A 305 9.78 23.69 1.77
CA SER A 305 9.89 25.07 1.32
C SER A 305 8.96 25.15 0.11
N SER A 306 7.87 25.88 0.28
CA SER A 306 6.99 26.33 -0.80
C SER A 306 7.84 27.17 -1.77
N SER A 307 8.55 26.52 -2.67
CA SER A 307 9.23 27.16 -3.77
C SER A 307 8.33 27.09 -4.99
N GLY A 308 7.63 28.19 -5.23
CA GLY A 308 7.24 28.64 -6.57
C GLY A 308 5.80 28.31 -6.95
N GLN A 309 5.01 29.33 -6.82
CA GLN A 309 3.87 29.62 -7.69
C GLN A 309 4.31 29.69 -9.16
#